data_77946f68e8590c0f6322047579039897
#
_entry.id   77946f68e8590c0f6322047579039897
#
_cell.length_a   1.000
_cell.length_b   1.000
_cell.length_c   1.000
_cell.angle_alpha   90.00
_cell.angle_beta   90.00
_cell.angle_gamma   90.00
#
_symmetry.space_group_name_H-M   'P 1'
#
loop_
_entity.id
_entity.type
_entity.pdbx_description
1 polymer ?
#
loop_
_entity_poly.entity_id
_entity_poly.type
_entity_poly.pdbx_seq_one_letter_code
_entity_poly.pdbx_strand_id
1 'polypeptide(L)'
;MIRKRESSSLIARYVTLTSDSSPTRRALLAGSALATTSLLFPFAQASGQPARSPLNGEAGLTGSLRSSPEARLIAVYRAIAAGDRQALPMAASLVRDVPGFQLGQLVYADLLLARSGSFPVLTTATDGPPAVREQLQKLRAEAHRRLNALSEMPPPGTVPEQLLRLAPIVRHVVVVDASHSRVYVFEQQAGGLQLIRSFYASVGRAGFDKRVEGDLRTPLGVYFITSRLDDQQVEELYGIGALPLNYPNEHDRRLGRTGSGIWLHGVPRVTYSRSPYATEGCVALANDDMAYLMKVLQTRRTPVIIADEVNWVRPDDQAAERRSFDTLLTQWQEARARRDGRTLLALQTEDFNARAGNPLRKVSLAAEPLRANGEPDPQAEWRQVSVFRWKRGAEVAIVNYTAVSTKPSRSTDRRQYWAREQGRWRLFFDGAV
;
A
#
# COMPACT_ATOMS: atom_id res chain seq x y z
N MET A 1 -12.46 19.57 -2.62
CA MET A 1 -13.00 19.87 -3.96
C MET A 1 -11.99 20.55 -4.92
N ILE A 2 -11.12 21.43 -4.46
CA ILE A 2 -10.16 22.19 -5.30
C ILE A 2 -9.06 21.29 -5.90
N ARG A 3 -8.50 20.33 -5.14
CA ARG A 3 -7.43 19.42 -5.64
C ARG A 3 -7.86 18.45 -6.75
N LYS A 4 -9.13 18.01 -6.77
CA LYS A 4 -9.64 17.08 -7.81
C LYS A 4 -9.77 17.77 -9.18
N ARG A 5 -9.94 19.08 -9.20
CA ARG A 5 -9.99 19.88 -10.45
C ARG A 5 -8.59 20.11 -11.05
N GLU A 6 -7.53 20.19 -10.23
CA GLU A 6 -6.19 20.48 -10.74
C GLU A 6 -5.55 19.28 -11.46
N SER A 7 -5.73 18.04 -10.95
CA SER A 7 -5.12 16.86 -11.58
C SER A 7 -5.83 16.45 -12.87
N SER A 8 -7.18 16.50 -12.90
CA SER A 8 -7.93 16.30 -14.15
C SER A 8 -7.60 17.37 -15.19
N SER A 9 -7.33 18.60 -14.74
CA SER A 9 -6.85 19.71 -15.59
C SER A 9 -5.43 19.48 -16.09
N LEU A 10 -4.51 18.89 -15.29
CA LEU A 10 -3.13 18.59 -15.69
C LEU A 10 -3.07 17.51 -16.77
N ILE A 11 -3.83 16.43 -16.59
CA ILE A 11 -3.91 15.33 -17.57
C ILE A 11 -4.60 15.84 -18.86
N ALA A 12 -5.73 16.56 -18.73
CA ALA A 12 -6.43 17.13 -19.87
C ALA A 12 -5.56 18.14 -20.63
N ARG A 13 -4.83 19.02 -19.95
CA ARG A 13 -3.90 19.97 -20.59
C ARG A 13 -2.72 19.30 -21.25
N TYR A 14 -2.13 18.26 -20.63
CA TYR A 14 -1.07 17.49 -21.26
C TYR A 14 -1.55 16.78 -22.52
N VAL A 15 -2.70 16.11 -22.46
CA VAL A 15 -3.33 15.44 -23.60
C VAL A 15 -3.76 16.44 -24.67
N THR A 16 -4.33 17.61 -24.30
CA THR A 16 -4.78 18.63 -25.24
C THR A 16 -3.60 19.34 -25.92
N LEU A 17 -2.52 19.65 -25.19
CA LEU A 17 -1.32 20.25 -25.76
C LEU A 17 -0.63 19.35 -26.80
N THR A 18 -0.87 18.06 -26.71
CA THR A 18 -0.27 17.05 -27.57
C THR A 18 -1.19 16.52 -28.68
N SER A 19 -2.52 16.79 -28.61
CA SER A 19 -3.52 16.31 -29.58
C SER A 19 -4.01 17.39 -30.57
N ASP A 20 -3.73 18.67 -30.32
CA ASP A 20 -4.25 19.76 -31.15
C ASP A 20 -3.31 20.12 -32.29
N SER A 21 -3.53 19.52 -33.45
CA SER A 21 -2.79 19.74 -34.72
C SER A 21 -3.31 20.89 -35.56
N SER A 22 -4.06 21.85 -34.99
CA SER A 22 -4.61 22.96 -35.76
C SER A 22 -3.54 24.05 -36.05
N PRO A 23 -3.44 24.53 -37.30
CA PRO A 23 -2.41 25.49 -37.74
C PRO A 23 -2.49 26.86 -37.11
N THR A 24 -3.58 27.19 -36.46
CA THR A 24 -3.84 28.51 -35.86
C THR A 24 -3.07 28.79 -34.56
N ARG A 25 -2.54 27.78 -33.88
CA ARG A 25 -1.71 27.97 -32.66
C ARG A 25 -0.21 28.14 -32.92
N ARG A 26 0.28 27.95 -34.16
CA ARG A 26 1.67 28.25 -34.51
C ARG A 26 2.05 29.73 -34.39
N ALA A 27 1.04 30.63 -34.44
CA ALA A 27 1.26 32.07 -34.38
C ALA A 27 1.42 32.65 -32.94
N LEU A 28 1.02 31.92 -31.90
CA LEU A 28 1.05 32.41 -30.52
C LEU A 28 2.34 32.19 -29.74
N LEU A 29 3.27 31.41 -30.30
CA LEU A 29 4.59 31.18 -29.69
C LEU A 29 5.73 32.07 -30.27
N ALA A 30 5.44 32.95 -31.25
CA ALA A 30 6.43 33.74 -31.96
C ALA A 30 6.36 35.26 -31.70
N GLY A 31 5.52 35.73 -30.80
CA GLY A 31 5.35 37.17 -30.62
C GLY A 31 5.03 37.59 -29.20
N SER A 32 6.01 37.95 -28.42
CA SER A 32 5.96 39.02 -27.40
C SER A 32 7.35 39.22 -26.81
N ALA A 33 8.12 40.04 -27.48
CA ALA A 33 9.19 40.83 -26.88
C ALA A 33 8.63 42.19 -26.48
N LEU A 34 9.17 42.75 -25.37
CA LEU A 34 9.12 44.12 -24.90
C LEU A 34 7.88 44.53 -24.04
N ALA A 35 8.16 44.66 -22.72
CA ALA A 35 8.08 45.96 -22.03
C ALA A 35 8.57 45.79 -20.58
N THR A 36 9.72 46.37 -20.31
CA THR A 36 10.27 46.68 -18.99
C THR A 36 9.48 47.81 -18.34
N THR A 37 8.96 47.63 -17.14
CA THR A 37 8.69 48.71 -16.21
C THR A 37 9.02 48.30 -14.81
N SER A 38 10.11 48.90 -14.32
CA SER A 38 10.57 48.82 -12.94
C SER A 38 9.63 49.61 -12.04
N LEU A 39 9.10 48.98 -11.00
CA LEU A 39 8.52 49.64 -9.85
C LEU A 39 9.24 49.21 -8.57
N LEU A 40 10.01 50.17 -8.07
CA LEU A 40 10.64 50.13 -6.74
C LEU A 40 9.54 50.30 -5.67
N PHE A 41 9.53 49.39 -4.68
CA PHE A 41 8.88 49.66 -3.40
C PHE A 41 9.86 49.35 -2.24
N PRO A 42 9.80 50.17 -1.16
CA PRO A 42 10.85 50.25 -0.17
C PRO A 42 10.77 49.15 0.91
N PHE A 43 11.95 48.75 1.39
CA PHE A 43 12.14 47.89 2.56
C PHE A 43 11.66 48.60 3.83
N ALA A 44 10.78 47.94 4.59
CA ALA A 44 10.57 48.22 6.00
C ALA A 44 11.24 47.11 6.82
N GLN A 45 12.25 47.49 7.58
CA GLN A 45 12.90 46.65 8.59
C GLN A 45 11.97 46.55 9.80
N ALA A 46 11.61 45.33 10.17
CA ALA A 46 11.06 45.01 11.47
C ALA A 46 11.99 44.03 12.17
N SER A 47 12.69 44.54 13.18
CA SER A 47 13.49 43.77 14.14
C SER A 47 12.60 43.03 15.10
N GLY A 48 12.59 41.68 15.04
CA GLY A 48 11.92 40.79 16.00
C GLY A 48 12.82 39.57 16.29
N GLN A 49 13.18 39.40 17.55
CA GLN A 49 14.02 38.29 18.06
C GLN A 49 13.42 36.91 17.72
N PRO A 50 14.25 35.88 17.47
CA PRO A 50 13.74 34.53 17.14
C PRO A 50 13.30 33.79 18.39
N ALA A 51 12.05 33.40 18.42
CA ALA A 51 11.55 32.39 19.32
C ALA A 51 12.16 31.03 18.96
N ARG A 52 12.69 30.33 19.96
CA ARG A 52 13.25 28.98 19.83
C ARG A 52 12.15 28.02 19.39
N SER A 53 12.26 27.45 18.19
CA SER A 53 11.43 26.33 17.72
C SER A 53 12.00 25.01 18.21
N PRO A 54 11.21 24.12 18.80
CA PRO A 54 11.57 22.72 18.89
C PRO A 54 11.16 22.06 17.57
N LEU A 55 11.86 21.04 17.13
CA LEU A 55 11.55 20.07 16.06
C LEU A 55 12.56 20.02 14.90
N ASN A 56 13.71 19.39 15.21
CA ASN A 56 14.67 18.94 14.18
C ASN A 56 14.29 17.59 13.53
N GLY A 57 13.04 17.10 13.65
CA GLY A 57 12.61 15.83 13.09
C GLY A 57 11.87 15.92 11.74
N GLU A 58 11.16 17.00 11.49
CA GLU A 58 10.28 17.11 10.30
C GLU A 58 11.00 17.59 9.02
N ALA A 59 12.07 18.37 9.15
CA ALA A 59 12.78 18.92 8.00
C ALA A 59 13.48 17.84 7.14
N GLY A 60 13.93 16.74 7.74
CA GLY A 60 14.59 15.63 7.02
C GLY A 60 13.63 14.77 6.19
N LEU A 61 12.39 14.59 6.66
CA LEU A 61 11.39 13.75 6.03
C LEU A 61 10.70 14.42 4.83
N THR A 62 10.40 15.72 4.95
CA THR A 62 9.81 16.52 3.87
C THR A 62 10.80 16.81 2.74
N GLY A 63 12.10 16.94 3.04
CA GLY A 63 13.16 17.10 2.05
C GLY A 63 13.32 15.86 1.15
N SER A 64 13.34 14.67 1.73
CA SER A 64 13.47 13.40 1.00
C SER A 64 12.29 13.11 0.08
N LEU A 65 11.06 13.48 0.48
CA LEU A 65 9.86 13.31 -0.36
C LEU A 65 9.86 14.23 -1.58
N ARG A 66 10.39 15.46 -1.45
CA ARG A 66 10.47 16.43 -2.56
C ARG A 66 11.54 16.07 -3.58
N SER A 67 12.50 15.22 -3.23
CA SER A 67 13.63 14.83 -4.09
C SER A 67 13.47 13.43 -4.70
N SER A 68 12.41 12.68 -4.39
CA SER A 68 12.20 11.35 -4.97
C SER A 68 12.05 11.42 -6.50
N PRO A 69 12.49 10.40 -7.26
CA PRO A 69 12.34 10.38 -8.72
C PRO A 69 10.89 10.58 -9.17
N GLU A 70 9.90 10.04 -8.45
CA GLU A 70 8.48 10.27 -8.72
C GLU A 70 8.10 11.75 -8.52
N ALA A 71 8.50 12.39 -7.43
CA ALA A 71 8.23 13.79 -7.20
C ALA A 71 8.87 14.69 -8.27
N ARG A 72 10.07 14.36 -8.70
CA ARG A 72 10.78 15.04 -9.80
C ARG A 72 10.05 14.89 -11.13
N LEU A 73 9.57 13.69 -11.47
CA LEU A 73 8.76 13.45 -12.65
C LEU A 73 7.46 14.27 -12.61
N ILE A 74 6.77 14.30 -11.48
CA ILE A 74 5.56 15.10 -11.28
C ILE A 74 5.86 16.60 -11.45
N ALA A 75 7.01 17.08 -10.97
CA ALA A 75 7.44 18.45 -11.17
C ALA A 75 7.66 18.77 -12.67
N VAL A 76 8.24 17.82 -13.43
CA VAL A 76 8.36 17.95 -14.90
C VAL A 76 6.97 18.07 -15.55
N TYR A 77 6.01 17.23 -15.21
CA TYR A 77 4.65 17.32 -15.75
C TYR A 77 3.95 18.66 -15.41
N ARG A 78 4.17 19.18 -14.21
CA ARG A 78 3.65 20.51 -13.81
C ARG A 78 4.30 21.62 -14.63
N ALA A 79 5.60 21.56 -14.87
CA ALA A 79 6.31 22.50 -15.70
C ALA A 79 5.84 22.45 -17.15
N ILE A 80 5.60 21.26 -17.73
CA ILE A 80 5.00 21.08 -19.06
C ILE A 80 3.62 21.77 -19.12
N ALA A 81 2.75 21.49 -18.14
CA ALA A 81 1.40 22.04 -18.10
C ALA A 81 1.36 23.57 -17.95
N ALA A 82 2.40 24.13 -17.30
CA ALA A 82 2.58 25.59 -17.16
C ALA A 82 3.26 26.24 -18.36
N GLY A 83 3.73 25.47 -19.36
CA GLY A 83 4.54 25.97 -20.47
C GLY A 83 5.91 26.48 -20.02
N ASP A 84 6.40 26.00 -18.88
CA ASP A 84 7.68 26.42 -18.31
C ASP A 84 8.86 25.82 -19.11
N ARG A 85 9.78 26.69 -19.54
CA ARG A 85 11.00 26.29 -20.26
C ARG A 85 11.94 25.41 -19.42
N GLN A 86 11.76 25.38 -18.08
CA GLN A 86 12.50 24.52 -17.18
C GLN A 86 12.13 23.05 -17.28
N ALA A 87 11.00 22.68 -17.90
CA ALA A 87 10.57 21.29 -18.07
C ALA A 87 11.66 20.40 -18.68
N LEU A 88 12.32 20.88 -19.74
CA LEU A 88 13.37 20.11 -20.43
C LEU A 88 14.63 19.91 -19.57
N PRO A 89 15.27 20.93 -18.95
CA PRO A 89 16.40 20.71 -18.06
C PRO A 89 16.06 19.89 -16.81
N MET A 90 14.84 20.00 -16.28
CA MET A 90 14.37 19.14 -15.18
C MET A 90 14.27 17.67 -15.60
N ALA A 91 13.71 17.38 -16.78
CA ALA A 91 13.65 16.02 -17.31
C ALA A 91 15.06 15.47 -17.62
N ALA A 92 15.95 16.27 -18.18
CA ALA A 92 17.34 15.90 -18.43
C ALA A 92 18.07 15.54 -17.12
N SER A 93 17.88 16.31 -16.07
CA SER A 93 18.45 16.01 -14.74
C SER A 93 17.87 14.70 -14.19
N LEU A 94 16.56 14.47 -14.28
CA LEU A 94 15.94 13.23 -13.82
C LEU A 94 16.54 12.00 -14.50
N VAL A 95 16.66 12.03 -15.83
CA VAL A 95 17.19 10.90 -16.63
C VAL A 95 18.68 10.65 -16.34
N ARG A 96 19.47 11.70 -16.15
CA ARG A 96 20.90 11.58 -15.79
C ARG A 96 21.07 10.90 -14.43
N ASP A 97 20.26 11.27 -13.46
CA ASP A 97 20.39 10.80 -12.08
C ASP A 97 19.71 9.42 -11.88
N VAL A 98 18.70 9.09 -12.70
CA VAL A 98 17.94 7.84 -12.64
C VAL A 98 17.80 7.24 -14.05
N PRO A 99 18.89 6.73 -14.63
CA PRO A 99 18.90 6.25 -16.02
C PRO A 99 17.98 5.04 -16.27
N GLY A 100 17.66 4.25 -15.25
CA GLY A 100 16.72 3.13 -15.35
C GLY A 100 15.23 3.53 -15.36
N PHE A 101 14.90 4.84 -15.27
CA PHE A 101 13.50 5.28 -15.22
C PHE A 101 12.96 5.51 -16.65
N GLN A 102 12.43 4.45 -17.25
CA GLN A 102 11.95 4.46 -18.64
C GLN A 102 10.89 5.54 -18.91
N LEU A 103 9.95 5.75 -17.99
CA LEU A 103 8.96 6.82 -18.13
C LEU A 103 9.61 8.21 -18.12
N GLY A 104 10.61 8.42 -17.27
CA GLY A 104 11.40 9.67 -17.28
C GLY A 104 12.13 9.89 -18.60
N GLN A 105 12.74 8.82 -19.16
CA GLN A 105 13.39 8.86 -20.47
C GLN A 105 12.41 9.21 -21.60
N LEU A 106 11.20 8.63 -21.57
CA LEU A 106 10.17 8.90 -22.56
C LEU A 106 9.72 10.37 -22.52
N VAL A 107 9.46 10.91 -21.33
CA VAL A 107 9.08 12.32 -21.15
C VAL A 107 10.21 13.25 -21.61
N TYR A 108 11.46 12.92 -21.34
CA TYR A 108 12.62 13.69 -21.82
C TYR A 108 12.72 13.67 -23.34
N ALA A 109 12.55 12.50 -23.98
CA ALA A 109 12.55 12.37 -25.45
C ALA A 109 11.40 13.18 -26.09
N ASP A 110 10.20 13.13 -25.51
CA ASP A 110 9.05 13.92 -25.99
C ASP A 110 9.31 15.43 -25.94
N LEU A 111 9.97 15.92 -24.86
CA LEU A 111 10.34 17.32 -24.74
C LEU A 111 11.41 17.75 -25.77
N LEU A 112 12.37 16.86 -26.09
CA LEU A 112 13.35 17.10 -27.16
C LEU A 112 12.69 17.18 -28.53
N LEU A 113 11.76 16.26 -28.83
CA LEU A 113 10.99 16.26 -30.08
C LEU A 113 10.13 17.52 -30.20
N ALA A 114 9.42 17.90 -29.14
CA ALA A 114 8.62 19.13 -29.11
C ALA A 114 9.49 20.37 -29.38
N ARG A 115 10.72 20.41 -28.85
CA ARG A 115 11.65 21.54 -29.09
C ARG A 115 12.12 21.58 -30.55
N SER A 116 12.26 20.44 -31.21
CA SER A 116 12.63 20.36 -32.67
C SER A 116 11.46 20.60 -33.62
N GLY A 117 10.26 20.87 -33.07
CA GLY A 117 9.04 21.05 -33.89
C GLY A 117 8.40 19.73 -34.36
N SER A 118 8.87 18.59 -33.83
CA SER A 118 8.31 17.27 -34.10
C SER A 118 7.23 16.90 -33.06
N PHE A 119 6.33 16.00 -33.47
CA PHE A 119 5.25 15.57 -32.53
C PHE A 119 5.80 14.61 -31.48
N PRO A 120 5.36 14.74 -30.20
CA PRO A 120 5.77 13.85 -29.13
C PRO A 120 5.33 12.40 -29.35
N VAL A 121 6.22 11.45 -29.09
CA VAL A 121 5.98 10.00 -29.25
C VAL A 121 4.94 9.47 -28.28
N LEU A 122 4.82 10.08 -27.08
CA LEU A 122 3.85 9.67 -26.05
C LEU A 122 2.40 9.73 -26.55
N THR A 123 2.11 10.57 -27.54
CA THR A 123 0.76 10.84 -28.02
C THR A 123 0.45 10.31 -29.40
N THR A 124 1.46 10.06 -30.25
CA THR A 124 1.27 9.86 -31.69
C THR A 124 1.68 8.49 -32.22
N ALA A 125 2.41 7.67 -31.46
CA ALA A 125 2.87 6.38 -31.99
C ALA A 125 1.72 5.35 -32.08
N THR A 126 0.86 5.53 -33.07
CA THR A 126 -0.08 4.50 -33.55
C THR A 126 0.59 3.55 -34.55
N ASP A 127 1.65 3.99 -35.20
CA ASP A 127 2.30 3.35 -36.36
C ASP A 127 3.72 2.89 -36.01
N GLY A 128 3.83 1.85 -35.23
CA GLY A 128 5.11 1.23 -34.87
C GLY A 128 5.01 -0.28 -34.75
N PRO A 129 6.14 -1.00 -34.63
CA PRO A 129 6.14 -2.43 -34.33
C PRO A 129 5.26 -2.73 -33.10
N PRO A 130 4.53 -3.88 -33.08
CA PRO A 130 3.61 -4.22 -31.96
C PRO A 130 4.24 -4.11 -30.57
N ALA A 131 5.49 -4.56 -30.43
CA ALA A 131 6.22 -4.50 -29.16
C ALA A 131 6.46 -3.05 -28.67
N VAL A 132 6.74 -2.13 -29.59
CA VAL A 132 6.94 -0.70 -29.26
C VAL A 132 5.61 -0.08 -28.82
N ARG A 133 4.52 -0.38 -29.55
CA ARG A 133 3.18 0.11 -29.17
C ARG A 133 2.77 -0.39 -27.78
N GLU A 134 2.99 -1.67 -27.50
CA GLU A 134 2.70 -2.24 -26.18
C GLU A 134 3.53 -1.57 -25.09
N GLN A 135 4.82 -1.34 -25.29
CA GLN A 135 5.67 -0.67 -24.32
C GLN A 135 5.23 0.78 -24.05
N LEU A 136 4.85 1.52 -25.10
CA LEU A 136 4.32 2.87 -24.95
C LEU A 136 2.98 2.88 -24.19
N GLN A 137 2.09 1.91 -24.43
CA GLN A 137 0.85 1.76 -23.68
C GLN A 137 1.13 1.52 -22.19
N LYS A 138 2.10 0.66 -21.86
CA LYS A 138 2.53 0.40 -20.48
C LYS A 138 3.05 1.66 -19.80
N LEU A 139 3.89 2.45 -20.47
CA LEU A 139 4.42 3.70 -19.93
C LEU A 139 3.34 4.78 -19.78
N ARG A 140 2.38 4.86 -20.70
CA ARG A 140 1.20 5.74 -20.56
C ARG A 140 0.36 5.35 -19.34
N ALA A 141 0.10 4.06 -19.17
CA ALA A 141 -0.64 3.57 -17.99
C ALA A 141 0.09 3.93 -16.69
N GLU A 142 1.41 3.80 -16.66
CA GLU A 142 2.23 4.23 -15.51
C GLU A 142 2.10 5.74 -15.25
N ALA A 143 2.22 6.56 -16.30
CA ALA A 143 2.07 8.01 -16.20
C ALA A 143 0.72 8.40 -15.61
N HIS A 144 -0.37 7.82 -16.11
CA HIS A 144 -1.73 8.07 -15.60
C HIS A 144 -1.85 7.71 -14.11
N ARG A 145 -1.34 6.53 -13.68
CA ARG A 145 -1.37 6.11 -12.27
C ARG A 145 -0.63 7.09 -11.36
N ARG A 146 0.56 7.53 -11.78
CA ARG A 146 1.36 8.49 -10.99
C ARG A 146 0.73 9.86 -10.89
N LEU A 147 0.09 10.35 -11.97
CA LEU A 147 -0.59 11.64 -11.97
C LEU A 147 -1.90 11.61 -11.17
N ASN A 148 -2.70 10.55 -11.32
CA ASN A 148 -3.96 10.39 -10.57
C ASN A 148 -3.71 10.30 -9.07
N ALA A 149 -2.63 9.68 -8.64
CA ALA A 149 -2.26 9.58 -7.23
C ALA A 149 -2.14 10.95 -6.52
N LEU A 150 -1.96 12.05 -7.26
CA LEU A 150 -1.93 13.41 -6.67
C LEU A 150 -3.29 13.86 -6.15
N SER A 151 -4.38 13.36 -6.74
CA SER A 151 -5.76 13.71 -6.37
C SER A 151 -6.47 12.61 -5.57
N GLU A 152 -5.91 11.41 -5.55
CA GLU A 152 -6.50 10.21 -4.96
C GLU A 152 -5.83 9.80 -3.64
N MET A 153 -5.22 10.77 -2.95
CA MET A 153 -4.65 10.55 -1.62
C MET A 153 -5.74 10.24 -0.58
N PRO A 154 -5.48 9.35 0.38
CA PRO A 154 -6.37 9.10 1.50
C PRO A 154 -6.76 10.42 2.19
N PRO A 155 -8.06 10.66 2.48
CA PRO A 155 -8.46 11.84 3.22
C PRO A 155 -7.78 11.89 4.60
N PRO A 156 -7.35 13.07 5.08
CA PRO A 156 -6.72 13.17 6.40
C PRO A 156 -7.58 12.61 7.52
N GLY A 157 -6.97 11.86 8.45
CA GLY A 157 -7.66 11.27 9.59
C GLY A 157 -8.52 10.05 9.27
N THR A 158 -8.45 9.52 8.04
CA THR A 158 -9.11 8.26 7.67
C THR A 158 -8.16 7.08 7.76
N VAL A 159 -8.75 5.90 7.91
CA VAL A 159 -8.07 4.60 7.92
C VAL A 159 -8.72 3.67 6.89
N PRO A 160 -8.05 2.61 6.42
CA PRO A 160 -8.72 1.62 5.59
C PRO A 160 -9.85 0.94 6.37
N GLU A 161 -11.00 0.74 5.73
CA GLU A 161 -12.18 0.14 6.38
C GLU A 161 -11.92 -1.23 7.00
N GLN A 162 -10.88 -1.92 6.53
CA GLN A 162 -10.47 -3.22 7.05
C GLN A 162 -9.86 -3.16 8.45
N LEU A 163 -9.41 -1.99 8.90
CA LEU A 163 -8.76 -1.81 10.19
C LEU A 163 -9.78 -1.37 11.26
N LEU A 164 -10.18 -2.29 12.15
CA LEU A 164 -11.07 -1.96 13.26
C LEU A 164 -10.29 -1.52 14.50
N ARG A 165 -9.21 -2.20 14.83
CA ARG A 165 -8.36 -1.93 16.00
C ARG A 165 -6.92 -2.24 15.68
N LEU A 166 -5.99 -1.40 16.15
CA LEU A 166 -4.56 -1.64 16.05
C LEU A 166 -3.93 -1.66 17.46
N ALA A 167 -3.18 -2.71 17.75
CA ALA A 167 -2.45 -2.83 19.01
C ALA A 167 -1.31 -1.81 19.12
N PRO A 168 -1.01 -1.22 20.28
CA PRO A 168 0.06 -0.23 20.45
C PRO A 168 1.45 -0.70 20.00
N ILE A 169 1.72 -2.00 20.06
CA ILE A 169 3.01 -2.58 19.62
C ILE A 169 3.20 -2.59 18.10
N VAL A 170 2.13 -2.47 17.32
CA VAL A 170 2.16 -2.43 15.86
C VAL A 170 2.42 -1.01 15.42
N ARG A 171 3.65 -0.72 14.96
CA ARG A 171 4.05 0.64 14.60
C ARG A 171 3.54 1.07 13.23
N HIS A 172 3.46 0.14 12.27
CA HIS A 172 3.12 0.45 10.89
C HIS A 172 1.99 -0.43 10.36
N VAL A 173 1.23 0.13 9.43
CA VAL A 173 0.26 -0.57 8.59
C VAL A 173 0.59 -0.26 7.13
N VAL A 174 0.68 -1.30 6.31
CA VAL A 174 0.84 -1.16 4.85
C VAL A 174 -0.49 -1.40 4.17
N VAL A 175 -0.86 -0.53 3.24
CA VAL A 175 -2.10 -0.65 2.46
C VAL A 175 -1.75 -0.59 0.99
N VAL A 176 -2.07 -1.66 0.27
CA VAL A 176 -1.89 -1.75 -1.18
C VAL A 176 -3.24 -1.51 -1.85
N ASP A 177 -3.33 -0.42 -2.61
CA ASP A 177 -4.43 -0.13 -3.52
C ASP A 177 -4.04 -0.61 -4.91
N ALA A 178 -4.50 -1.82 -5.26
CA ALA A 178 -4.05 -2.51 -6.45
C ALA A 178 -4.54 -1.83 -7.74
N SER A 179 -5.77 -1.29 -7.75
CA SER A 179 -6.31 -0.61 -8.91
C SER A 179 -5.65 0.73 -9.18
N HIS A 180 -5.17 1.41 -8.14
CA HIS A 180 -4.47 2.69 -8.26
C HIS A 180 -2.94 2.53 -8.33
N SER A 181 -2.41 1.29 -8.26
CA SER A 181 -0.96 1.02 -8.25
C SER A 181 -0.23 1.79 -7.15
N ARG A 182 -0.81 1.81 -5.93
CA ARG A 182 -0.26 2.55 -4.78
C ARG A 182 -0.05 1.66 -3.58
N VAL A 183 1.02 1.97 -2.85
CA VAL A 183 1.29 1.44 -1.51
C VAL A 183 1.34 2.61 -0.55
N TYR A 184 0.47 2.60 0.43
CA TYR A 184 0.43 3.58 1.51
C TYR A 184 1.05 2.99 2.76
N VAL A 185 1.89 3.74 3.44
CA VAL A 185 2.47 3.36 4.73
C VAL A 185 1.96 4.31 5.80
N PHE A 186 1.29 3.74 6.77
CA PHE A 186 0.80 4.44 7.94
C PHE A 186 1.69 4.12 9.15
N GLU A 187 1.89 5.10 10.01
CA GLU A 187 2.57 4.95 11.30
C GLU A 187 1.62 5.28 12.43
N GLN A 188 1.65 4.47 13.48
CA GLN A 188 0.89 4.71 14.70
C GLN A 188 1.61 5.75 15.56
N GLN A 189 0.95 6.88 15.78
CA GLN A 189 1.44 8.02 16.57
C GLN A 189 0.48 8.32 17.72
N ALA A 190 0.84 9.25 18.62
CA ALA A 190 -0.02 9.63 19.77
C ALA A 190 -1.41 10.13 19.35
N GLY A 191 -1.53 10.74 18.16
CA GLY A 191 -2.80 11.22 17.59
C GLY A 191 -3.55 10.21 16.72
N GLY A 192 -3.16 8.93 16.73
CA GLY A 192 -3.74 7.89 15.90
C GLY A 192 -2.85 7.49 14.71
N LEU A 193 -3.43 6.78 13.76
CA LEU A 193 -2.72 6.29 12.59
C LEU A 193 -2.55 7.40 11.55
N GLN A 194 -1.31 7.73 11.20
CA GLN A 194 -0.95 8.80 10.26
C GLN A 194 -0.32 8.23 8.99
N LEU A 195 -0.75 8.72 7.83
CA LEU A 195 -0.10 8.42 6.55
C LEU A 195 1.28 9.10 6.49
N ILE A 196 2.34 8.32 6.39
CA ILE A 196 3.72 8.83 6.36
C ILE A 196 4.38 8.70 4.98
N ARG A 197 3.95 7.75 4.14
CA ARG A 197 4.50 7.53 2.80
C ARG A 197 3.42 7.02 1.84
N SER A 198 3.62 7.33 0.57
CA SER A 198 2.85 6.78 -0.55
C SER A 198 3.81 6.49 -1.69
N PHE A 199 3.81 5.26 -2.19
CA PHE A 199 4.70 4.77 -3.23
C PHE A 199 3.92 4.24 -4.42
N TYR A 200 4.48 4.37 -5.62
CA TYR A 200 3.99 3.64 -6.78
C TYR A 200 4.39 2.16 -6.67
N ALA A 201 3.49 1.27 -7.09
CA ALA A 201 3.77 -0.16 -7.12
C ALA A 201 3.15 -0.84 -8.36
N SER A 202 3.81 -1.89 -8.81
CA SER A 202 3.30 -2.80 -9.83
C SER A 202 2.72 -4.04 -9.15
N VAL A 203 1.62 -4.56 -9.70
CA VAL A 203 0.92 -5.75 -9.21
C VAL A 203 0.86 -6.84 -10.28
N GLY A 204 0.14 -7.93 -10.02
CA GLY A 204 0.01 -9.07 -10.92
C GLY A 204 -0.42 -8.68 -12.34
N ARG A 205 0.23 -9.25 -13.36
CA ARG A 205 -0.05 -8.94 -14.79
C ARG A 205 -1.44 -9.33 -15.24
N ALA A 206 -2.09 -10.28 -14.57
CA ALA A 206 -3.50 -10.62 -14.76
C ALA A 206 -4.43 -9.87 -13.78
N GLY A 207 -3.93 -8.82 -13.09
CA GLY A 207 -4.67 -8.04 -12.11
C GLY A 207 -4.59 -8.63 -10.72
N PHE A 208 -5.71 -8.65 -10.03
CA PHE A 208 -5.83 -9.07 -8.63
C PHE A 208 -6.95 -10.11 -8.44
N ASP A 209 -7.24 -10.49 -7.17
CA ASP A 209 -8.11 -11.60 -6.76
C ASP A 209 -7.53 -12.98 -7.14
N LYS A 210 -6.27 -13.22 -6.67
CA LYS A 210 -5.57 -14.49 -6.83
C LYS A 210 -6.38 -15.64 -6.20
N ARG A 211 -6.52 -16.74 -6.97
CA ARG A 211 -7.28 -17.93 -6.55
C ARG A 211 -6.47 -19.21 -6.63
N VAL A 212 -5.69 -19.35 -7.70
CA VAL A 212 -4.91 -20.57 -7.96
C VAL A 212 -3.46 -20.24 -8.27
N GLU A 213 -2.61 -21.22 -8.09
CA GLU A 213 -1.19 -21.10 -8.48
C GLU A 213 -1.06 -20.79 -9.97
N GLY A 214 -0.13 -19.92 -10.33
CA GLY A 214 0.14 -19.56 -11.73
C GLY A 214 -0.87 -18.61 -12.39
N ASP A 215 -1.90 -18.12 -11.68
CA ASP A 215 -2.92 -17.22 -12.26
C ASP A 215 -2.43 -15.78 -12.48
N LEU A 216 -1.19 -15.47 -12.08
CA LEU A 216 -0.51 -14.18 -12.29
C LEU A 216 -1.22 -12.99 -11.64
N ARG A 217 -2.02 -13.25 -10.61
CA ARG A 217 -2.83 -12.26 -9.91
C ARG A 217 -2.28 -11.98 -8.52
N THR A 218 -2.44 -10.74 -8.07
CA THR A 218 -2.16 -10.35 -6.68
C THR A 218 -3.36 -10.75 -5.81
N PRO A 219 -3.16 -11.39 -4.64
CA PRO A 219 -4.26 -11.73 -3.75
C PRO A 219 -4.85 -10.49 -3.10
N LEU A 220 -6.13 -10.56 -2.75
CA LEU A 220 -6.84 -9.55 -1.97
C LEU A 220 -7.10 -10.08 -0.56
N GLY A 221 -6.86 -9.26 0.46
CA GLY A 221 -7.04 -9.67 1.84
C GLY A 221 -6.17 -8.90 2.83
N VAL A 222 -6.10 -9.41 4.06
CA VAL A 222 -5.22 -8.90 5.10
C VAL A 222 -4.15 -9.95 5.38
N TYR A 223 -2.91 -9.58 5.11
CA TYR A 223 -1.73 -10.42 5.24
C TYR A 223 -0.76 -9.85 6.27
N PHE A 224 0.30 -10.59 6.56
CA PHE A 224 1.35 -10.17 7.48
C PHE A 224 2.70 -10.53 6.91
N ILE A 225 3.68 -9.66 7.13
CA ILE A 225 5.08 -9.90 6.75
C ILE A 225 5.62 -11.06 7.60
N THR A 226 6.11 -12.11 6.97
CA THR A 226 6.63 -13.31 7.67
C THR A 226 8.11 -13.21 7.98
N SER A 227 8.88 -12.67 7.05
CA SER A 227 10.35 -12.57 7.13
C SER A 227 10.86 -11.37 6.34
N ARG A 228 12.16 -11.16 6.39
CA ARG A 228 12.89 -10.22 5.54
C ARG A 228 13.97 -11.01 4.80
N LEU A 229 14.04 -10.80 3.50
CA LEU A 229 15.06 -11.38 2.63
C LEU A 229 15.91 -10.26 2.06
N ASP A 230 17.20 -10.30 2.32
CA ASP A 230 18.16 -9.33 1.80
C ASP A 230 18.56 -9.68 0.36
N ASP A 231 19.26 -8.79 -0.32
CA ASP A 231 19.67 -8.94 -1.71
C ASP A 231 20.51 -10.20 -1.99
N GLN A 232 21.25 -10.68 -1.00
CA GLN A 232 22.02 -11.94 -1.09
C GLN A 232 21.13 -13.20 -1.04
N GLN A 233 19.89 -13.06 -0.61
CA GLN A 233 18.93 -14.15 -0.42
C GLN A 233 17.87 -14.21 -1.52
N VAL A 234 17.90 -13.26 -2.45
CA VAL A 234 16.93 -13.15 -3.55
C VAL A 234 17.65 -13.02 -4.90
N GLU A 235 16.96 -13.40 -5.97
CA GLU A 235 17.45 -13.19 -7.33
C GLU A 235 17.41 -11.71 -7.71
N GLU A 236 18.23 -11.30 -8.70
CA GLU A 236 18.28 -9.94 -9.23
C GLU A 236 16.90 -9.39 -9.63
N LEU A 237 15.98 -10.28 -10.01
CA LEU A 237 14.59 -9.96 -10.35
C LEU A 237 13.84 -9.22 -9.23
N TYR A 238 14.21 -9.46 -7.98
CA TYR A 238 13.61 -8.90 -6.76
C TYR A 238 14.39 -7.70 -6.21
N GLY A 239 15.44 -7.27 -6.90
CA GLY A 239 16.24 -6.08 -6.58
C GLY A 239 16.99 -6.21 -5.28
N ILE A 240 16.80 -5.26 -4.36
CA ILE A 240 17.55 -5.17 -3.11
C ILE A 240 17.01 -6.06 -1.98
N GLY A 241 15.92 -6.79 -2.21
CA GLY A 241 15.34 -7.68 -1.22
C GLY A 241 13.82 -7.76 -1.26
N ALA A 242 13.28 -8.54 -0.33
CA ALA A 242 11.85 -8.84 -0.27
C ALA A 242 11.31 -8.95 1.16
N LEU A 243 10.01 -8.72 1.29
CA LEU A 243 9.20 -8.96 2.48
C LEU A 243 8.08 -9.95 2.13
N PRO A 244 8.31 -11.26 2.34
CA PRO A 244 7.33 -12.30 2.12
C PRO A 244 6.07 -12.11 2.98
N LEU A 245 4.91 -12.40 2.39
CA LEU A 245 3.61 -12.38 3.06
C LEU A 245 3.11 -13.79 3.36
N ASN A 246 2.26 -13.92 4.37
CA ASN A 246 1.65 -15.19 4.76
C ASN A 246 0.51 -15.63 3.83
N TYR A 247 0.70 -15.49 2.51
CA TYR A 247 -0.22 -16.02 1.51
C TYR A 247 0.16 -17.48 1.13
N PRO A 248 -0.80 -18.43 1.01
CA PRO A 248 -2.19 -18.32 1.44
C PRO A 248 -2.30 -18.35 2.97
N ASN A 249 -3.09 -17.44 3.53
CA ASN A 249 -3.43 -17.46 4.95
C ASN A 249 -4.57 -18.46 5.25
N GLU A 250 -5.03 -18.55 6.50
CA GLU A 250 -6.05 -19.55 6.86
C GLU A 250 -7.41 -19.29 6.19
N HIS A 251 -7.73 -18.01 5.91
CA HIS A 251 -8.93 -17.68 5.14
C HIS A 251 -8.80 -18.11 3.67
N ASP A 252 -7.66 -17.84 3.04
CA ASP A 252 -7.39 -18.27 1.67
C ASP A 252 -7.46 -19.78 1.53
N ARG A 253 -6.86 -20.53 2.48
CA ARG A 253 -6.89 -21.99 2.52
C ARG A 253 -8.32 -22.52 2.68
N ARG A 254 -9.11 -21.87 3.53
CA ARG A 254 -10.52 -22.21 3.72
C ARG A 254 -11.33 -22.03 2.44
N LEU A 255 -11.00 -21.02 1.63
CA LEU A 255 -11.60 -20.77 0.33
C LEU A 255 -11.03 -21.65 -0.80
N GLY A 256 -10.10 -22.57 -0.51
CA GLY A 256 -9.45 -23.42 -1.51
C GLY A 256 -8.45 -22.70 -2.39
N ARG A 257 -7.99 -21.51 -2.00
CA ARG A 257 -6.97 -20.75 -2.75
C ARG A 257 -5.62 -21.44 -2.61
N THR A 258 -4.83 -21.43 -3.71
CA THR A 258 -3.56 -22.13 -3.80
C THR A 258 -2.43 -21.21 -4.28
N GLY A 259 -1.21 -21.76 -4.34
CA GLY A 259 0.02 -21.05 -4.67
C GLY A 259 0.75 -20.52 -3.44
N SER A 260 1.84 -19.81 -3.65
CA SER A 260 2.72 -19.26 -2.62
C SER A 260 3.55 -18.10 -3.18
N GLY A 261 4.51 -17.58 -2.43
CA GLY A 261 5.51 -16.65 -2.95
C GLY A 261 4.98 -15.25 -3.26
N ILE A 262 4.00 -14.76 -2.51
CA ILE A 262 3.53 -13.36 -2.63
C ILE A 262 4.35 -12.48 -1.70
N TRP A 263 5.09 -11.54 -2.31
CA TRP A 263 6.05 -10.68 -1.63
C TRP A 263 5.83 -9.20 -1.96
N LEU A 264 6.23 -8.32 -1.06
CA LEU A 264 6.63 -6.95 -1.41
C LEU A 264 8.11 -7.02 -1.76
N HIS A 265 8.55 -6.51 -2.91
CA HIS A 265 9.95 -6.62 -3.33
C HIS A 265 10.39 -5.45 -4.21
N GLY A 266 11.69 -5.30 -4.39
CA GLY A 266 12.28 -4.33 -5.29
C GLY A 266 12.16 -4.70 -6.76
N VAL A 267 12.92 -4.04 -7.60
CA VAL A 267 13.02 -4.27 -9.05
C VAL A 267 14.49 -4.49 -9.44
N PRO A 268 14.79 -5.12 -10.58
CA PRO A 268 16.18 -5.24 -11.06
C PRO A 268 16.91 -3.89 -11.00
N ARG A 269 18.17 -3.89 -10.58
CA ARG A 269 18.96 -2.65 -10.34
C ARG A 269 19.08 -1.75 -11.56
N VAL A 270 18.96 -2.33 -12.75
CA VAL A 270 19.00 -1.58 -14.02
C VAL A 270 17.67 -0.88 -14.36
N THR A 271 16.61 -1.13 -13.59
CA THR A 271 15.29 -0.51 -13.76
C THR A 271 14.91 0.29 -12.52
N TYR A 272 14.12 1.35 -12.70
CA TYR A 272 13.58 2.11 -11.57
C TYR A 272 12.21 1.60 -11.14
N SER A 273 11.34 1.27 -12.09
CA SER A 273 9.98 0.80 -11.84
C SER A 273 9.50 -0.13 -12.93
N ARG A 274 8.42 -0.86 -12.66
CA ARG A 274 7.69 -1.66 -13.65
C ARG A 274 6.38 -0.98 -14.00
N SER A 275 5.79 -1.34 -15.14
CA SER A 275 4.42 -0.92 -15.48
C SER A 275 3.41 -1.39 -14.43
N PRO A 276 2.18 -0.81 -14.38
CA PRO A 276 1.20 -1.09 -13.31
C PRO A 276 0.89 -2.57 -13.08
N TYR A 277 0.82 -3.34 -14.16
CA TYR A 277 0.49 -4.77 -14.16
C TYR A 277 1.63 -5.55 -14.81
N ALA A 278 2.67 -5.90 -14.05
CA ALA A 278 3.87 -6.53 -14.61
C ALA A 278 4.51 -7.61 -13.73
N THR A 279 3.87 -8.01 -12.63
CA THR A 279 4.38 -9.08 -11.76
C THR A 279 3.60 -10.39 -11.97
N GLU A 280 4.06 -11.45 -11.33
CA GLU A 280 3.36 -12.74 -11.31
C GLU A 280 2.46 -12.91 -10.07
N GLY A 281 2.15 -11.79 -9.40
CA GLY A 281 1.27 -11.72 -8.23
C GLY A 281 1.87 -10.95 -7.05
N CYS A 282 3.17 -10.72 -7.03
CA CYS A 282 3.85 -9.89 -6.04
C CYS A 282 3.50 -8.41 -6.19
N VAL A 283 3.90 -7.61 -5.22
CA VAL A 283 3.84 -6.15 -5.24
C VAL A 283 5.27 -5.63 -5.38
N ALA A 284 5.62 -5.10 -6.56
CA ALA A 284 6.96 -4.61 -6.86
C ALA A 284 7.03 -3.09 -6.72
N LEU A 285 8.05 -2.61 -6.01
CA LEU A 285 8.32 -1.19 -5.73
C LEU A 285 9.70 -0.80 -6.28
N ALA A 286 9.95 0.51 -6.40
CA ALA A 286 11.30 1.00 -6.64
C ALA A 286 12.23 0.58 -5.49
N ASN A 287 13.52 0.36 -5.79
CA ASN A 287 14.46 -0.15 -4.79
C ASN A 287 14.63 0.78 -3.58
N ASP A 288 14.63 2.11 -3.78
CA ASP A 288 14.70 3.07 -2.68
C ASP A 288 13.48 3.00 -1.76
N ASP A 289 12.27 2.82 -2.33
CA ASP A 289 11.03 2.64 -1.59
C ASP A 289 11.03 1.32 -0.82
N MET A 290 11.54 0.25 -1.46
CA MET A 290 11.70 -1.05 -0.82
C MET A 290 12.72 -1.01 0.33
N ALA A 291 13.85 -0.30 0.16
CA ALA A 291 14.84 -0.08 1.22
C ALA A 291 14.21 0.59 2.45
N TYR A 292 13.36 1.60 2.20
CA TYR A 292 12.61 2.24 3.28
C TYR A 292 11.69 1.24 3.99
N LEU A 293 10.89 0.45 3.25
CA LEU A 293 10.00 -0.56 3.84
C LEU A 293 10.78 -1.59 4.66
N MET A 294 11.88 -2.10 4.12
CA MET A 294 12.74 -3.07 4.82
C MET A 294 13.33 -2.50 6.11
N LYS A 295 13.62 -1.20 6.16
CA LYS A 295 14.16 -0.53 7.35
C LYS A 295 13.12 -0.36 8.46
N VAL A 296 11.87 -0.01 8.13
CA VAL A 296 10.89 0.43 9.14
C VAL A 296 9.88 -0.63 9.54
N LEU A 297 9.55 -1.60 8.64
CA LEU A 297 8.48 -2.56 8.89
C LEU A 297 8.94 -3.71 9.80
N GLN A 298 8.04 -4.13 10.68
CA GLN A 298 8.25 -5.22 11.64
C GLN A 298 7.76 -6.54 11.05
N THR A 299 8.64 -7.54 10.99
CA THR A 299 8.23 -8.92 10.63
C THR A 299 7.25 -9.49 11.67
N ARG A 300 6.33 -10.35 11.23
CA ARG A 300 5.28 -11.02 12.00
C ARG A 300 4.21 -10.10 12.58
N ARG A 301 4.44 -8.77 12.66
CA ARG A 301 3.54 -7.78 13.27
C ARG A 301 2.89 -6.83 12.30
N THR A 302 3.64 -6.34 11.29
CA THR A 302 3.09 -5.39 10.33
C THR A 302 2.02 -6.04 9.47
N PRO A 303 0.76 -5.56 9.52
CA PRO A 303 -0.28 -5.97 8.59
C PRO A 303 -0.06 -5.32 7.22
N VAL A 304 -0.38 -6.09 6.18
CA VAL A 304 -0.40 -5.66 4.78
C VAL A 304 -1.81 -5.90 4.24
N ILE A 305 -2.59 -4.84 4.12
CA ILE A 305 -3.95 -4.88 3.56
C ILE A 305 -3.80 -4.70 2.06
N ILE A 306 -4.24 -5.68 1.27
CA ILE A 306 -4.25 -5.61 -0.20
C ILE A 306 -5.70 -5.56 -0.65
N ALA A 307 -6.13 -4.42 -1.15
CA ALA A 307 -7.47 -4.22 -1.71
C ALA A 307 -7.37 -3.90 -3.21
N ASP A 308 -8.44 -4.20 -3.94
CA ASP A 308 -8.59 -3.72 -5.32
C ASP A 308 -8.71 -2.19 -5.34
N GLU A 309 -9.60 -1.65 -4.53
CA GLU A 309 -9.77 -0.24 -4.24
C GLU A 309 -9.99 -0.09 -2.73
N VAL A 310 -9.33 0.89 -2.13
CA VAL A 310 -9.38 1.09 -0.68
C VAL A 310 -10.53 2.03 -0.31
N ASN A 311 -11.44 1.53 0.52
CA ASN A 311 -12.46 2.37 1.13
C ASN A 311 -11.88 3.03 2.40
N TRP A 312 -11.83 4.36 2.40
CA TRP A 312 -11.29 5.16 3.49
C TRP A 312 -12.41 5.64 4.39
N VAL A 313 -12.33 5.31 5.68
CA VAL A 313 -13.37 5.64 6.68
C VAL A 313 -12.77 6.38 7.87
N ARG A 314 -13.58 7.15 8.57
CA ARG A 314 -13.16 7.72 9.85
C ARG A 314 -13.18 6.63 10.93
N PRO A 315 -12.20 6.58 11.84
CA PRO A 315 -12.20 5.60 12.92
C PRO A 315 -13.51 5.58 13.74
N ASP A 316 -14.13 6.74 13.95
CA ASP A 316 -15.37 6.84 14.72
C ASP A 316 -16.58 6.19 14.04
N ASP A 317 -16.62 6.17 12.71
CA ASP A 317 -17.69 5.52 11.93
C ASP A 317 -17.73 4.00 12.19
N GLN A 318 -16.63 3.42 12.66
CA GLN A 318 -16.50 2.00 12.98
C GLN A 318 -16.67 1.69 14.48
N ALA A 319 -17.03 2.69 15.33
CA ALA A 319 -17.09 2.50 16.77
C ALA A 319 -18.10 1.43 17.22
N ALA A 320 -19.27 1.35 16.58
CA ALA A 320 -20.27 0.33 16.89
C ALA A 320 -19.76 -1.08 16.57
N GLU A 321 -19.09 -1.23 15.44
CA GLU A 321 -18.51 -2.50 15.01
C GLU A 321 -17.36 -2.94 15.93
N ARG A 322 -16.48 -2.02 16.31
CA ARG A 322 -15.45 -2.29 17.34
C ARG A 322 -16.03 -2.82 18.62
N ARG A 323 -17.07 -2.15 19.16
CA ARG A 323 -17.74 -2.61 20.38
C ARG A 323 -18.36 -4.00 20.24
N SER A 324 -18.94 -4.29 19.08
CA SER A 324 -19.49 -5.63 18.80
C SER A 324 -18.40 -6.70 18.83
N PHE A 325 -17.22 -6.42 18.24
CA PHE A 325 -16.08 -7.33 18.33
C PHE A 325 -15.52 -7.44 19.76
N ASP A 326 -15.44 -6.37 20.50
CA ASP A 326 -14.99 -6.40 21.90
C ASP A 326 -15.89 -7.30 22.74
N THR A 327 -17.21 -7.21 22.57
CA THR A 327 -18.18 -8.09 23.24
C THR A 327 -17.97 -9.56 22.84
N LEU A 328 -17.78 -9.85 21.54
CA LEU A 328 -17.52 -11.20 21.06
C LEU A 328 -16.24 -11.80 21.64
N LEU A 329 -15.15 -11.03 21.63
CA LEU A 329 -13.87 -11.48 22.15
C LEU A 329 -13.92 -11.68 23.68
N THR A 330 -14.61 -10.83 24.40
CA THR A 330 -14.86 -10.98 25.84
C THR A 330 -15.64 -12.27 26.11
N GLN A 331 -16.74 -12.52 25.38
CA GLN A 331 -17.52 -13.75 25.50
C GLN A 331 -16.65 -14.99 25.26
N TRP A 332 -15.80 -14.97 24.23
CA TRP A 332 -14.87 -16.06 23.94
C TRP A 332 -13.88 -16.29 25.09
N GLN A 333 -13.25 -15.22 25.60
CA GLN A 333 -12.29 -15.29 26.72
C GLN A 333 -12.94 -15.84 27.98
N GLU A 334 -14.13 -15.34 28.36
CA GLU A 334 -14.87 -15.80 29.54
C GLU A 334 -15.27 -17.27 29.41
N ALA A 335 -15.78 -17.68 28.25
CA ALA A 335 -16.14 -19.08 27.99
C ALA A 335 -14.91 -20.01 28.15
N ARG A 336 -13.73 -19.58 27.66
CA ARG A 336 -12.48 -20.31 27.87
C ARG A 336 -12.08 -20.38 29.34
N ALA A 337 -12.07 -19.24 30.02
CA ALA A 337 -11.68 -19.16 31.43
C ALA A 337 -12.58 -20.03 32.35
N ARG A 338 -13.87 -20.08 32.02
CA ARG A 338 -14.86 -20.90 32.75
C ARG A 338 -14.95 -22.34 32.24
N ARG A 339 -14.24 -22.70 31.16
CA ARG A 339 -14.33 -23.98 30.46
C ARG A 339 -15.76 -24.29 30.01
N ASP A 340 -16.52 -23.28 29.58
CA ASP A 340 -17.87 -23.43 29.07
C ASP A 340 -17.86 -24.02 27.65
N GLY A 341 -17.82 -25.35 27.57
CA GLY A 341 -17.77 -26.07 26.32
C GLY A 341 -18.97 -25.80 25.40
N ARG A 342 -20.17 -25.52 25.96
CA ARG A 342 -21.36 -25.23 25.16
C ARG A 342 -21.20 -23.90 24.42
N THR A 343 -20.80 -22.84 25.10
CA THR A 343 -20.55 -21.54 24.48
C THR A 343 -19.39 -21.60 23.50
N LEU A 344 -18.30 -22.28 23.84
CA LEU A 344 -17.17 -22.45 22.93
C LEU A 344 -17.55 -23.15 21.64
N LEU A 345 -18.33 -24.24 21.70
CA LEU A 345 -18.83 -24.93 20.52
C LEU A 345 -19.77 -24.07 19.67
N ALA A 346 -20.65 -23.27 20.31
CA ALA A 346 -21.54 -22.35 19.60
C ALA A 346 -20.79 -21.22 18.87
N LEU A 347 -19.61 -20.85 19.36
CA LEU A 347 -18.74 -19.83 18.78
C LEU A 347 -17.75 -20.40 17.74
N GLN A 348 -17.68 -21.70 17.51
CA GLN A 348 -16.80 -22.35 16.55
C GLN A 348 -17.57 -22.78 15.31
N THR A 349 -16.84 -22.87 14.18
CA THR A 349 -17.35 -23.53 12.96
C THR A 349 -17.18 -25.04 13.07
N GLU A 350 -17.87 -25.80 12.21
CA GLU A 350 -17.71 -27.26 12.15
C GLU A 350 -16.30 -27.68 11.74
N ASP A 351 -15.63 -26.87 10.91
CA ASP A 351 -14.28 -27.09 10.42
C ASP A 351 -13.19 -26.42 11.27
N PHE A 352 -13.48 -26.09 12.53
CA PHE A 352 -12.52 -25.43 13.42
C PHE A 352 -11.19 -26.19 13.51
N ASN A 353 -10.07 -25.50 13.20
CA ASN A 353 -8.72 -26.03 13.15
C ASN A 353 -8.51 -27.31 12.31
N ALA A 354 -9.45 -27.67 11.43
CA ALA A 354 -9.40 -28.88 10.63
C ALA A 354 -8.12 -29.01 9.78
N ARG A 355 -7.51 -27.88 9.39
CA ARG A 355 -6.34 -27.82 8.50
C ARG A 355 -5.01 -27.61 9.22
N ALA A 356 -5.02 -27.40 10.52
CA ALA A 356 -3.79 -27.26 11.31
C ALA A 356 -3.10 -28.61 11.61
N GLY A 357 -3.42 -29.68 10.84
CA GLY A 357 -2.90 -31.03 11.08
C GLY A 357 -3.55 -31.73 12.27
N ASN A 358 -4.58 -31.14 12.86
CA ASN A 358 -5.40 -31.77 13.88
C ASN A 358 -6.66 -32.32 13.21
N PRO A 359 -6.84 -33.67 13.11
CA PRO A 359 -8.11 -34.22 12.66
C PRO A 359 -9.19 -33.70 13.60
N LEU A 360 -10.27 -33.15 13.03
CA LEU A 360 -11.51 -32.72 13.67
C LEU A 360 -11.59 -33.04 15.18
N ARG A 361 -10.88 -32.32 16.01
CA ARG A 361 -11.18 -32.31 17.42
C ARG A 361 -12.38 -31.36 17.55
N LYS A 362 -13.56 -31.87 17.32
CA LYS A 362 -14.72 -31.39 18.06
C LYS A 362 -14.23 -31.29 19.47
N VAL A 363 -14.21 -30.11 20.07
CA VAL A 363 -13.95 -29.98 21.49
C VAL A 363 -14.91 -30.93 22.14
N SER A 364 -14.44 -32.12 22.50
CA SER A 364 -15.24 -33.08 23.21
C SER A 364 -15.70 -32.37 24.46
N LEU A 365 -17.01 -32.33 24.69
CA LEU A 365 -17.60 -31.81 25.93
C LEU A 365 -17.10 -32.57 27.19
N ALA A 366 -16.37 -33.67 27.01
CA ALA A 366 -15.71 -34.42 28.01
C ALA A 366 -14.32 -33.81 28.31
N ALA A 367 -14.31 -32.92 29.26
CA ALA A 367 -13.28 -32.62 30.25
C ALA A 367 -11.92 -33.31 30.08
N GLU A 368 -11.14 -33.00 29.02
CA GLU A 368 -9.70 -33.14 29.14
C GLU A 368 -9.05 -31.76 29.01
N PRO A 369 -8.10 -31.43 29.89
CA PRO A 369 -7.41 -30.18 29.82
C PRO A 369 -6.66 -30.11 28.49
N LEU A 370 -6.93 -29.11 27.66
CA LEU A 370 -6.20 -28.76 26.46
C LEU A 370 -4.74 -28.44 26.80
N ARG A 371 -3.97 -29.44 27.17
CA ARG A 371 -2.54 -29.40 27.52
C ARG A 371 -1.71 -30.15 26.50
N ALA A 372 -2.05 -30.07 25.23
CA ALA A 372 -1.20 -30.63 24.19
C ALA A 372 -0.69 -29.52 23.29
N ASN A 373 0.63 -29.29 23.37
CA ASN A 373 1.44 -28.63 22.35
C ASN A 373 1.05 -27.19 21.94
N GLY A 374 1.27 -26.23 22.84
CA GLY A 374 1.31 -24.82 22.45
C GLY A 374 0.01 -24.04 22.60
N GLU A 375 -1.05 -24.59 23.18
CA GLU A 375 -2.23 -23.82 23.52
C GLU A 375 -1.99 -22.94 24.76
N PRO A 376 -2.43 -21.68 24.73
CA PRO A 376 -2.28 -20.81 25.90
C PRO A 376 -3.17 -21.32 27.01
N ASP A 377 -2.72 -21.08 28.27
CA ASP A 377 -3.54 -21.20 29.46
C ASP A 377 -4.94 -20.62 29.21
N PRO A 378 -6.02 -21.34 29.53
CA PRO A 378 -7.38 -20.80 29.44
C PRO A 378 -7.59 -19.46 30.16
N GLN A 379 -6.79 -19.21 31.20
CA GLN A 379 -6.79 -17.96 31.97
C GLN A 379 -5.77 -16.92 31.48
N ALA A 380 -5.05 -17.19 30.38
CA ALA A 380 -4.10 -16.24 29.83
C ALA A 380 -4.78 -14.91 29.49
N GLU A 381 -4.19 -13.82 29.97
CA GLU A 381 -4.62 -12.46 29.62
C GLU A 381 -4.29 -12.17 28.16
N TRP A 382 -5.20 -11.55 27.44
CA TRP A 382 -4.96 -11.09 26.08
C TRP A 382 -4.48 -9.64 26.09
N ARG A 383 -3.31 -9.44 25.55
CA ARG A 383 -2.70 -8.12 25.37
C ARG A 383 -2.45 -7.87 23.89
N GLN A 384 -2.21 -6.59 23.56
CA GLN A 384 -1.82 -6.19 22.20
C GLN A 384 -2.80 -6.68 21.13
N VAL A 385 -4.10 -6.46 21.34
CA VAL A 385 -5.15 -6.95 20.45
C VAL A 385 -5.29 -6.02 19.24
N SER A 386 -5.13 -6.59 18.03
CA SER A 386 -5.50 -5.95 16.77
C SER A 386 -6.64 -6.71 16.12
N VAL A 387 -7.56 -5.98 15.47
CA VAL A 387 -8.72 -6.56 14.78
C VAL A 387 -8.82 -5.98 13.39
N PHE A 388 -8.86 -6.86 12.40
CA PHE A 388 -9.07 -6.53 10.99
C PHE A 388 -10.33 -7.24 10.50
N ARG A 389 -11.03 -6.63 9.55
CA ARG A 389 -12.22 -7.21 8.93
C ARG A 389 -12.12 -7.10 7.43
N TRP A 390 -12.35 -8.21 6.76
CA TRP A 390 -12.45 -8.30 5.31
C TRP A 390 -13.89 -8.61 4.92
N LYS A 391 -14.51 -7.72 4.13
CA LYS A 391 -15.96 -7.80 3.79
C LYS A 391 -16.23 -8.39 2.41
N ARG A 392 -15.22 -8.44 1.54
CA ARG A 392 -15.42 -8.87 0.16
C ARG A 392 -15.52 -10.39 0.06
N GLY A 393 -16.60 -10.88 -0.53
CA GLY A 393 -16.88 -12.32 -0.63
C GLY A 393 -17.29 -12.90 0.72
N ALA A 394 -16.64 -14.00 1.12
CA ALA A 394 -16.83 -14.59 2.44
C ALA A 394 -16.22 -13.66 3.50
N GLU A 395 -17.07 -13.11 4.36
CA GLU A 395 -16.67 -12.15 5.36
C GLU A 395 -15.84 -12.82 6.45
N VAL A 396 -14.66 -12.24 6.76
CA VAL A 396 -13.74 -12.74 7.78
C VAL A 396 -13.22 -11.61 8.66
N ALA A 397 -13.08 -11.89 9.95
CA ALA A 397 -12.31 -11.06 10.88
C ALA A 397 -11.03 -11.80 11.29
N ILE A 398 -9.95 -11.03 11.41
CA ILE A 398 -8.63 -11.51 11.79
C ILE A 398 -8.26 -10.80 13.08
N VAL A 399 -8.00 -11.57 14.14
CA VAL A 399 -7.66 -11.05 15.47
C VAL A 399 -6.26 -11.51 15.82
N ASN A 400 -5.34 -10.56 15.97
CA ASN A 400 -4.01 -10.82 16.51
C ASN A 400 -3.98 -10.41 17.98
N TYR A 401 -3.36 -11.19 18.82
CA TYR A 401 -3.18 -10.89 20.23
C TYR A 401 -1.96 -11.59 20.81
N THR A 402 -1.46 -11.06 21.93
CA THR A 402 -0.45 -11.73 22.74
C THR A 402 -1.14 -12.37 23.94
N ALA A 403 -1.12 -13.70 24.02
CA ALA A 403 -1.58 -14.45 25.19
C ALA A 403 -0.48 -14.45 26.25
N VAL A 404 -0.76 -13.90 27.42
CA VAL A 404 0.17 -13.83 28.56
C VAL A 404 -0.33 -14.74 29.67
N SER A 405 0.40 -15.84 29.96
CA SER A 405 0.15 -16.73 31.09
C SER A 405 1.06 -16.35 32.26
N THR A 406 0.53 -16.44 33.47
CA THR A 406 1.28 -16.15 34.70
C THR A 406 1.96 -17.37 35.27
N LYS A 407 1.52 -18.60 34.89
CA LYS A 407 2.01 -19.87 35.49
C LYS A 407 2.11 -20.97 34.40
N PRO A 408 3.29 -21.27 33.87
CA PRO A 408 4.53 -20.49 33.95
C PRO A 408 4.44 -19.15 33.20
N SER A 409 5.25 -18.17 33.58
CA SER A 409 5.29 -16.89 32.87
C SER A 409 5.73 -17.10 31.43
N ARG A 410 4.78 -16.94 30.51
CA ARG A 410 5.00 -17.18 29.07
C ARG A 410 4.10 -16.25 28.27
N SER A 411 4.64 -15.69 27.20
CA SER A 411 3.84 -14.94 26.23
C SER A 411 3.94 -15.59 24.84
N THR A 412 2.83 -15.62 24.14
CA THR A 412 2.76 -16.19 22.78
C THR A 412 1.91 -15.31 21.92
N ASP A 413 2.45 -14.87 20.78
CA ASP A 413 1.67 -14.14 19.77
C ASP A 413 0.78 -15.14 19.02
N ARG A 414 -0.49 -14.82 18.91
CA ARG A 414 -1.51 -15.68 18.31
C ARG A 414 -2.36 -14.93 17.32
N ARG A 415 -2.98 -15.70 16.41
CA ARG A 415 -3.91 -15.19 15.42
C ARG A 415 -5.15 -16.06 15.36
N GLN A 416 -6.30 -15.40 15.37
CA GLN A 416 -7.60 -16.02 15.16
C GLN A 416 -8.20 -15.57 13.84
N TYR A 417 -8.98 -16.46 13.21
CA TYR A 417 -9.80 -16.15 12.05
C TYR A 417 -11.25 -16.52 12.35
N TRP A 418 -12.12 -15.51 12.23
CA TRP A 418 -13.56 -15.62 12.46
C TRP A 418 -14.31 -15.42 11.16
N ALA A 419 -15.10 -16.41 10.75
CA ALA A 419 -16.00 -16.32 9.59
C ALA A 419 -17.37 -15.81 10.02
N ARG A 420 -18.04 -15.05 9.16
CA ARG A 420 -19.43 -14.66 9.38
C ARG A 420 -20.34 -15.66 8.69
N GLU A 421 -20.99 -16.54 9.47
CA GLU A 421 -21.91 -17.58 9.01
C GLU A 421 -23.31 -17.28 9.53
N GLN A 422 -24.29 -17.22 8.62
CA GLN A 422 -25.70 -16.94 8.98
C GLN A 422 -25.86 -15.69 9.88
N GLY A 423 -25.07 -14.64 9.58
CA GLY A 423 -25.09 -13.39 10.33
C GLY A 423 -24.35 -13.39 11.67
N ARG A 424 -23.76 -14.52 12.07
CA ARG A 424 -23.02 -14.68 13.34
C ARG A 424 -21.54 -14.92 13.07
N TRP A 425 -20.68 -14.39 13.96
CA TRP A 425 -19.25 -14.66 13.92
C TRP A 425 -18.95 -16.01 14.55
N ARG A 426 -18.18 -16.84 13.82
CA ARG A 426 -17.71 -18.16 14.30
C ARG A 426 -16.22 -18.31 14.03
N LEU A 427 -15.51 -18.77 15.04
CA LEU A 427 -14.08 -19.02 14.97
C LEU A 427 -13.80 -20.29 14.17
N PHE A 428 -12.96 -20.19 13.13
CA PHE A 428 -12.54 -21.38 12.38
C PHE A 428 -11.06 -21.71 12.53
N PHE A 429 -10.27 -20.78 13.07
CA PHE A 429 -8.86 -21.00 13.33
C PHE A 429 -8.37 -20.18 14.54
N ASP A 430 -7.55 -20.81 15.40
CA ASP A 430 -6.75 -20.17 16.45
C ASP A 430 -5.38 -20.84 16.51
N GLY A 431 -4.31 -20.10 16.23
CA GLY A 431 -2.96 -20.62 16.17
C GLY A 431 -1.88 -19.64 16.59
N ALA A 432 -0.68 -20.13 16.92
CA ALA A 432 0.52 -19.32 17.14
C ALA A 432 0.99 -18.69 15.81
N VAL A 433 1.70 -17.53 15.89
CA VAL A 433 2.20 -16.77 14.75
C VAL A 433 3.73 -16.84 14.64
#